data_28cd299c3d71ced3db771245760e56c8
#
_entry.id   28cd299c3d71ced3db771245760e56c8
#
_cell.length_a   1.000
_cell.length_b   1.000
_cell.length_c   1.000
_cell.angle_alpha   90.00
_cell.angle_beta   90.00
_cell.angle_gamma   90.00
#
_symmetry.space_group_name_H-M   'P 1'
#
loop_
_entity.id
_entity.type
_entity.pdbx_description
1 polymer ?
#
loop_
_entity_poly.entity_id
_entity_poly.type
_entity_poly.pdbx_seq_one_letter_code
_entity_poly.pdbx_strand_id
1 'polypeptide(L)'
;MVHFTLFGIPVYIRPSFWVVLAIFGGALSISSVEDLIYPALFVIAGFVAILSHEMGHALVGRKLGGGQQTIVLELFGGLTSSHGMQLTRGGRALMILAGPMMTLLLGIISLGLTWNIVAPVMTS
;
A
#
# COMPACT_ATOMS: atom_id res chain seq x y z
N MET A 1 4.12 14.28 11.19
CA MET A 1 3.26 13.19 10.69
C MET A 1 2.43 13.70 9.51
N VAL A 2 2.44 12.95 8.43
CA VAL A 2 1.60 13.26 7.27
C VAL A 2 0.23 12.63 7.47
N HIS A 3 -0.83 13.37 7.17
CA HIS A 3 -2.17 12.81 7.22
C HIS A 3 -3.02 13.40 6.10
N PHE A 4 -3.94 12.59 5.60
CA PHE A 4 -4.89 13.00 4.56
C PHE A 4 -6.10 12.07 4.60
N THR A 5 -7.12 12.41 3.83
CA THR A 5 -8.33 11.59 3.72
C THR A 5 -8.44 11.09 2.28
N LEU A 6 -8.60 9.78 2.12
CA LEU A 6 -8.74 9.14 0.82
C LEU A 6 -10.03 8.32 0.83
N PHE A 7 -10.93 8.58 -0.11
CA PHE A 7 -12.26 7.94 -0.17
C PHE A 7 -13.05 8.06 1.12
N GLY A 8 -12.86 9.19 1.84
CA GLY A 8 -13.51 9.42 3.12
C GLY A 8 -12.87 8.70 4.29
N ILE A 9 -11.74 8.05 4.09
CA ILE A 9 -11.02 7.31 5.13
C ILE A 9 -9.78 8.09 5.53
N PRO A 10 -9.64 8.46 6.83
CA PRO A 10 -8.42 9.14 7.29
C PRO A 10 -7.21 8.22 7.20
N VAL A 11 -6.11 8.75 6.68
CA VAL A 11 -4.84 8.04 6.55
C VAL A 11 -3.79 8.84 7.29
N TYR A 12 -3.07 8.20 8.22
CA TYR A 12 -1.98 8.79 8.98
C TYR A 12 -0.70 8.05 8.65
N ILE A 13 0.36 8.79 8.34
CA ILE A 13 1.65 8.20 7.99
C ILE A 13 2.69 8.71 8.99
N ARG A 14 3.27 7.79 9.76
CA ARG A 14 4.32 8.12 10.72
C ARG A 14 5.67 8.28 10.02
N PRO A 15 6.55 9.15 10.51
CA PRO A 15 7.89 9.32 9.91
C PRO A 15 8.68 8.02 9.82
N SER A 16 8.51 7.10 10.79
CA SER A 16 9.19 5.81 10.79
C SER A 16 8.89 4.97 9.55
N PHE A 17 7.68 5.11 8.99
CA PHE A 17 7.30 4.40 7.77
C PHE A 17 8.22 4.76 6.60
N TRP A 18 8.46 6.05 6.40
CA TRP A 18 9.33 6.53 5.32
C TRP A 18 10.77 6.08 5.52
N VAL A 19 11.26 6.16 6.76
CA VAL A 19 12.63 5.78 7.09
C VAL A 19 12.87 4.31 6.80
N VAL A 20 11.96 3.43 7.23
CA VAL A 20 12.10 1.99 7.03
C VAL A 20 12.06 1.64 5.54
N LEU A 21 11.14 2.24 4.78
CA LEU A 21 11.09 1.99 3.34
C LEU A 21 12.35 2.45 2.64
N ALA A 22 12.89 3.60 3.02
CA ALA A 22 14.13 4.10 2.44
C ALA A 22 15.29 3.16 2.71
N ILE A 23 15.40 2.64 3.93
CA ILE A 23 16.46 1.70 4.30
C ILE A 23 16.34 0.40 3.49
N PHE A 24 15.15 -0.18 3.41
CA PHE A 24 14.92 -1.38 2.62
C PHE A 24 15.13 -1.16 1.12
N GLY A 25 14.92 0.08 0.65
CA GLY A 25 15.17 0.44 -0.73
C GLY A 25 16.63 0.68 -1.07
N GLY A 26 17.54 0.52 -0.10
CA GLY A 26 18.98 0.65 -0.32
C GLY A 26 19.56 2.02 0.00
N ALA A 27 18.87 2.85 0.81
CA ALA A 27 19.35 4.20 1.14
C ALA A 27 20.73 4.20 1.81
N LEU A 28 21.05 3.15 2.58
CA LEU A 28 22.32 3.03 3.27
C LEU A 28 23.48 2.59 2.35
N SER A 29 23.18 2.16 1.14
CA SER A 29 24.16 1.64 0.18
C SER A 29 24.44 2.61 -0.96
N ILE A 30 24.02 3.86 -0.83
CA ILE A 30 24.18 4.86 -1.88
C ILE A 30 25.63 5.32 -1.94
N SER A 31 26.21 5.26 -3.14
CA SER A 31 27.58 5.72 -3.40
C SER A 31 27.62 6.98 -4.28
N SER A 32 26.52 7.32 -4.93
CA SER A 32 26.44 8.53 -5.75
C SER A 32 25.01 9.09 -5.72
N VAL A 33 24.86 10.33 -6.17
CA VAL A 33 23.55 10.99 -6.25
C VAL A 33 22.60 10.25 -7.20
N GLU A 34 23.16 9.67 -8.26
CA GLU A 34 22.38 8.93 -9.25
C GLU A 34 21.73 7.68 -8.65
N ASP A 35 22.33 7.08 -7.64
CA ASP A 35 21.81 5.90 -6.96
C ASP A 35 20.58 6.21 -6.11
N LEU A 36 20.30 7.48 -5.84
CA LEU A 36 19.13 7.88 -5.05
C LEU A 36 17.81 7.50 -5.71
N ILE A 37 17.81 7.27 -7.03
CA ILE A 37 16.57 6.88 -7.73
C ILE A 37 16.04 5.53 -7.24
N TYR A 38 16.91 4.60 -6.86
CA TYR A 38 16.49 3.26 -6.43
C TYR A 38 15.70 3.28 -5.13
N PRO A 39 16.20 3.86 -4.02
CA PRO A 39 15.39 3.97 -2.81
C PRO A 39 14.17 4.86 -3.00
N ALA A 40 14.26 5.91 -3.83
CA ALA A 40 13.10 6.76 -4.11
C ALA A 40 11.97 5.98 -4.78
N LEU A 41 12.30 5.18 -5.81
CA LEU A 41 11.31 4.35 -6.49
C LEU A 41 10.75 3.28 -5.56
N PHE A 42 11.58 2.69 -4.70
CA PHE A 42 11.15 1.70 -3.73
C PHE A 42 10.16 2.29 -2.73
N VAL A 43 10.45 3.49 -2.22
CA VAL A 43 9.57 4.17 -1.26
C VAL A 43 8.21 4.46 -1.91
N ILE A 44 8.20 4.96 -3.14
CA ILE A 44 6.95 5.25 -3.85
C ILE A 44 6.15 3.97 -4.08
N ALA A 45 6.81 2.93 -4.58
CA ALA A 45 6.14 1.65 -4.85
C ALA A 45 5.63 1.00 -3.58
N GLY A 46 6.43 1.02 -2.51
CA GLY A 46 6.03 0.48 -1.22
C GLY A 46 4.87 1.23 -0.59
N PHE A 47 4.88 2.55 -0.68
CA PHE A 47 3.77 3.38 -0.21
C PHE A 47 2.48 3.02 -0.92
N VAL A 48 2.51 2.98 -2.26
CA VAL A 48 1.32 2.64 -3.05
C VAL A 48 0.83 1.23 -2.74
N ALA A 49 1.75 0.26 -2.65
CA ALA A 49 1.38 -1.12 -2.38
C ALA A 49 0.76 -1.30 -1.00
N ILE A 50 1.39 -0.75 0.05
CA ILE A 50 0.90 -0.90 1.42
C ILE A 50 -0.39 -0.12 1.62
N LEU A 51 -0.49 1.10 1.10
CA LEU A 51 -1.71 1.89 1.20
C LEU A 51 -2.87 1.20 0.49
N SER A 52 -2.64 0.65 -0.70
CA SER A 52 -3.67 -0.07 -1.45
C SER A 52 -4.15 -1.32 -0.71
N HIS A 53 -3.21 -2.07 -0.10
CA HIS A 53 -3.53 -3.23 0.72
C HIS A 53 -4.45 -2.83 1.89
N GLU A 54 -4.06 -1.81 2.66
CA GLU A 54 -4.85 -1.33 3.79
C GLU A 54 -6.17 -0.71 3.34
N MET A 55 -6.16 0.01 2.22
CA MET A 55 -7.38 0.59 1.66
C MET A 55 -8.37 -0.51 1.25
N GLY A 56 -7.87 -1.64 0.74
CA GLY A 56 -8.72 -2.79 0.45
C GLY A 56 -9.48 -3.27 1.67
N HIS A 57 -8.78 -3.46 2.79
CA HIS A 57 -9.42 -3.82 4.06
C HIS A 57 -10.46 -2.78 4.48
N ALA A 58 -10.10 -1.51 4.44
CA ALA A 58 -10.94 -0.43 4.92
C ALA A 58 -12.19 -0.24 4.07
N LEU A 59 -12.07 -0.26 2.75
CA LEU A 59 -13.21 -0.06 1.85
C LEU A 59 -14.21 -1.21 1.94
N VAL A 60 -13.72 -2.45 1.98
CA VAL A 60 -14.60 -3.62 2.10
C VAL A 60 -15.25 -3.64 3.48
N GLY A 61 -14.50 -3.34 4.53
CA GLY A 61 -15.04 -3.28 5.88
C GLY A 61 -16.14 -2.24 6.01
N ARG A 62 -15.91 -1.04 5.45
CA ARG A 62 -16.91 0.04 5.47
C ARG A 62 -18.18 -0.36 4.70
N LYS A 63 -18.00 -1.01 3.54
CA LYS A 63 -19.13 -1.39 2.69
C LYS A 63 -19.97 -2.51 3.33
N LEU A 64 -19.32 -3.48 3.95
CA LEU A 64 -20.01 -4.65 4.49
C LEU A 64 -20.52 -4.44 5.91
N GLY A 65 -19.74 -3.80 6.76
CA GLY A 65 -20.07 -3.64 8.18
C GLY A 65 -20.44 -2.23 8.59
N GLY A 66 -20.22 -1.24 7.73
CA GLY A 66 -20.38 0.16 8.09
C GLY A 66 -19.28 0.60 9.06
N GLY A 67 -19.55 1.66 9.84
CA GLY A 67 -18.62 2.16 10.83
C GLY A 67 -17.53 3.02 10.21
N GLN A 68 -16.63 3.48 11.08
CA GLN A 68 -15.52 4.35 10.68
C GLN A 68 -14.24 3.56 10.56
N GLN A 69 -13.48 3.84 9.50
CA GLN A 69 -12.21 3.22 9.22
C GLN A 69 -11.09 4.24 9.35
N THR A 70 -9.93 3.81 9.83
CA THR A 70 -8.74 4.63 9.93
C THR A 70 -7.53 3.80 9.53
N ILE A 71 -6.64 4.38 8.72
CA ILE A 71 -5.42 3.71 8.27
C ILE A 71 -4.23 4.43 8.89
N VAL A 72 -3.30 3.66 9.48
CA VAL A 72 -2.05 4.17 10.02
C VAL A 72 -0.91 3.41 9.37
N LEU A 73 0.02 4.12 8.74
CA LEU A 73 1.24 3.55 8.17
C LEU A 73 2.40 3.87 9.11
N GLU A 74 3.11 2.85 9.55
CA GLU A 74 4.16 2.99 10.55
C GLU A 74 5.31 2.00 10.32
N LEU A 75 6.20 1.87 11.32
CA LEU A 75 7.43 1.08 11.27
C LEU A 75 7.21 -0.34 10.72
N PHE A 76 6.16 -1.02 11.15
CA PHE A 76 5.87 -2.40 10.76
C PHE A 76 4.92 -2.51 9.57
N GLY A 77 4.66 -1.42 8.87
CA GLY A 77 3.77 -1.39 7.73
C GLY A 77 2.45 -0.71 8.03
N GLY A 78 1.35 -1.24 7.50
CA GLY A 78 0.04 -0.65 7.64
C GLY A 78 -0.80 -1.29 8.73
N LEU A 79 -1.71 -0.51 9.28
CA LEU A 79 -2.71 -0.97 10.22
C LEU A 79 -4.04 -0.28 9.91
N THR A 80 -5.07 -1.09 9.71
CA THR A 80 -6.43 -0.58 9.52
C THR A 80 -7.24 -0.82 10.77
N SER A 81 -7.78 0.26 11.34
CA SER A 81 -8.64 0.20 12.52
C SER A 81 -10.07 0.50 12.14
N SER A 82 -11.02 -0.18 12.76
CA SER A 82 -12.44 -0.03 12.49
C SER A 82 -13.19 0.22 13.80
N HIS A 83 -14.12 1.16 13.76
CA HIS A 83 -14.96 1.49 14.92
C HIS A 83 -16.42 1.48 14.52
N GLY A 84 -17.26 0.89 15.38
CA GLY A 84 -18.69 0.83 15.16
C GLY A 84 -19.12 -0.09 14.04
N MET A 85 -18.25 -1.01 13.65
CA MET A 85 -18.47 -1.94 12.55
C MET A 85 -19.02 -3.27 13.07
N GLN A 86 -20.02 -3.80 12.38
CA GLN A 86 -20.59 -5.12 12.68
C GLN A 86 -20.49 -5.98 11.43
N LEU A 87 -19.71 -7.05 11.52
CA LEU A 87 -19.49 -7.96 10.40
C LEU A 87 -19.91 -9.37 10.75
N THR A 88 -20.52 -10.05 9.76
CA THR A 88 -20.71 -11.50 9.81
C THR A 88 -19.36 -12.19 9.63
N ARG A 89 -19.31 -13.52 9.85
CA ARG A 89 -18.07 -14.29 9.59
C ARG A 89 -17.64 -14.16 8.14
N GLY A 90 -18.61 -14.27 7.20
CA GLY A 90 -18.31 -14.12 5.77
C GLY A 90 -17.83 -12.73 5.43
N GLY A 91 -18.46 -11.70 6.01
CA GLY A 91 -18.03 -10.32 5.80
C GLY A 91 -16.62 -10.06 6.34
N ARG A 92 -16.29 -10.62 7.50
CA ARG A 92 -14.97 -10.51 8.07
C ARG A 92 -13.90 -11.19 7.20
N ALA A 93 -14.23 -12.38 6.67
CA ALA A 93 -13.34 -13.08 5.76
C ALA A 93 -13.09 -12.26 4.49
N LEU A 94 -14.13 -11.66 3.92
CA LEU A 94 -13.99 -10.81 2.74
C LEU A 94 -13.13 -9.58 3.04
N MET A 95 -13.31 -8.98 4.21
CA MET A 95 -12.49 -7.83 4.61
C MET A 95 -11.01 -8.22 4.70
N ILE A 96 -10.71 -9.36 5.31
CA ILE A 96 -9.33 -9.84 5.45
C ILE A 96 -8.72 -10.11 4.07
N LEU A 97 -9.47 -10.74 3.17
CA LEU A 97 -8.98 -11.06 1.83
C LEU A 97 -8.86 -9.86 0.92
N ALA A 98 -9.59 -8.78 1.19
CA ALA A 98 -9.61 -7.59 0.34
C ALA A 98 -8.22 -6.92 0.23
N GLY A 99 -7.44 -6.92 1.31
CA GLY A 99 -6.09 -6.35 1.29
C GLY A 99 -5.17 -7.10 0.33
N PRO A 100 -4.96 -8.41 0.52
CA PRO A 100 -4.17 -9.21 -0.41
C PRO A 100 -4.68 -9.17 -1.84
N MET A 101 -5.99 -9.14 -2.04
CA MET A 101 -6.58 -9.06 -3.37
C MET A 101 -6.22 -7.75 -4.07
N MET A 102 -6.23 -6.62 -3.35
CA MET A 102 -5.80 -5.35 -3.92
C MET A 102 -4.33 -5.37 -4.28
N THR A 103 -3.50 -5.98 -3.44
CA THR A 103 -2.07 -6.13 -3.72
C THR A 103 -1.84 -6.99 -4.96
N LEU A 104 -2.59 -8.09 -5.07
CA LEU A 104 -2.52 -8.98 -6.24
C LEU A 104 -2.94 -8.25 -7.51
N LEU A 105 -4.01 -7.47 -7.44
CA LEU A 105 -4.47 -6.67 -8.58
C LEU A 105 -3.41 -5.69 -9.05
N LEU A 106 -2.78 -4.97 -8.11
CA LEU A 106 -1.69 -4.06 -8.44
C LEU A 106 -0.51 -4.79 -9.06
N GLY A 107 -0.19 -5.98 -8.56
CA GLY A 107 0.88 -6.81 -9.11
C GLY A 107 0.60 -7.20 -10.55
N ILE A 108 -0.62 -7.63 -10.85
CA ILE A 108 -1.03 -8.00 -12.20
C ILE A 108 -0.97 -6.80 -13.14
N ILE A 109 -1.47 -5.65 -12.70
CA ILE A 109 -1.41 -4.42 -13.50
C ILE A 109 0.04 -4.03 -13.76
N SER A 110 0.90 -4.11 -12.74
CA SER A 110 2.32 -3.77 -12.86
C SER A 110 3.03 -4.69 -13.85
N LEU A 111 2.75 -5.99 -13.81
CA LEU A 111 3.30 -6.95 -14.75
C LEU A 111 2.87 -6.66 -16.18
N GLY A 112 1.59 -6.35 -16.39
CA GLY A 112 1.07 -6.00 -17.71
C GLY A 112 1.72 -4.74 -18.26
N LEU A 113 1.85 -3.70 -17.45
CA LEU A 113 2.51 -2.46 -17.87
C LEU A 113 3.99 -2.69 -18.17
N THR A 114 4.68 -3.44 -17.31
CA THR A 114 6.09 -3.76 -17.51
C THR A 114 6.29 -4.57 -18.79
N TRP A 115 5.44 -5.56 -19.03
CA TRP A 115 5.50 -6.37 -20.24
C TRP A 115 5.31 -5.51 -21.50
N ASN A 116 4.32 -4.61 -21.48
CA ASN A 116 4.06 -3.73 -22.61
C ASN A 116 5.21 -2.77 -22.90
N ILE A 117 6.02 -2.44 -21.91
CA ILE A 117 7.18 -1.57 -22.06
C ILE A 117 8.42 -2.37 -22.48
N VAL A 118 8.63 -3.54 -21.85
CA VAL A 118 9.85 -4.33 -22.01
C VAL A 118 9.80 -5.22 -23.26
N ALA A 119 8.65 -5.85 -23.53
CA ALA A 119 8.53 -6.79 -24.64
C ALA A 119 8.92 -6.19 -26.01
N PRO A 120 8.49 -4.97 -26.37
CA PRO A 120 8.91 -4.35 -27.63
C PRO A 120 10.42 -4.16 -27.74
N VAL A 121 11.09 -3.87 -26.62
CA VAL A 121 12.54 -3.73 -26.59
C VAL A 121 13.23 -5.07 -26.77
N MET A 122 12.69 -6.13 -26.16
CA MET A 122 13.26 -7.48 -26.23
C MET A 122 13.09 -8.13 -27.60
N THR A 123 12.06 -7.75 -28.35
CA THR A 123 11.73 -8.36 -29.66
C THR A 123 12.19 -7.54 -30.85
N SER A 124 12.72 -6.34 -30.62
CA SER A 124 13.19 -5.46 -31.70
C SER A 124 14.66 -5.70 -32.14
#